data_ce0f42c1af181f3a1f01f504de7eef12
#
_entry.id   ce0f42c1af181f3a1f01f504de7eef12
#
_cell.length_a   1.000
_cell.length_b   1.000
_cell.length_c   1.000
_cell.angle_alpha   90.00
_cell.angle_beta   90.00
_cell.angle_gamma   90.00
#
_symmetry.space_group_name_H-M   'P 1'
#
loop_
_entity.id
_entity.type
_entity.pdbx_description
1 polymer ?
#
loop_
_entity_poly.entity_id
_entity_poly.type
_entity_poly.pdbx_seq_one_letter_code
_entity_poly.pdbx_strand_id
1 'polypeptide(L)'
;EIEIIWTILPAIILIFIAFPSLHLLYLLDEVNSPSITLKTVRHQWYWSYEYSNFMQLEFDSYMVVSPDLSLSGFRLLDVDNRVVLPMNSQVRMLISAADVIHSWTVPSLGMKADALPGRLNQISFIYFTTSIIFWS
;
A
#
# COMPACT_ATOMS: atom_id res chain seq x y z
N GLU A 1 -8.40 -47.02 -4.16
CA GLU A 1 -8.74 -46.41 -5.46
C GLU A 1 -9.24 -44.95 -5.26
N ILE A 2 -10.15 -44.71 -4.32
CA ILE A 2 -10.66 -43.36 -4.00
C ILE A 2 -9.52 -42.45 -3.51
N GLU A 3 -8.59 -42.95 -2.73
CA GLU A 3 -7.43 -42.25 -2.22
C GLU A 3 -6.55 -41.65 -3.35
N ILE A 4 -6.37 -42.39 -4.43
CA ILE A 4 -5.66 -41.92 -5.62
C ILE A 4 -6.40 -40.76 -6.25
N ILE A 5 -7.73 -40.85 -6.35
CA ILE A 5 -8.57 -39.79 -6.96
C ILE A 5 -8.48 -38.49 -6.13
N TRP A 6 -8.67 -38.56 -4.81
CA TRP A 6 -8.63 -37.34 -3.99
C TRP A 6 -7.22 -36.75 -3.81
N THR A 7 -6.17 -37.51 -4.14
CA THR A 7 -4.79 -37.03 -4.16
C THR A 7 -4.46 -36.35 -5.50
N ILE A 8 -4.84 -36.97 -6.61
CA ILE A 8 -4.51 -36.44 -7.95
C ILE A 8 -5.37 -35.27 -8.33
N LEU A 9 -6.67 -35.27 -8.03
CA LEU A 9 -7.59 -34.19 -8.42
C LEU A 9 -7.21 -32.84 -7.82
N PRO A 10 -6.92 -32.71 -6.52
CA PRO A 10 -6.40 -31.46 -5.96
C PRO A 10 -5.06 -31.02 -6.55
N ALA A 11 -4.17 -31.95 -6.85
CA ALA A 11 -2.89 -31.65 -7.48
C ALA A 11 -3.07 -31.01 -8.87
N ILE A 12 -4.00 -31.54 -9.68
CA ILE A 12 -4.35 -30.96 -10.99
C ILE A 12 -4.92 -29.55 -10.83
N ILE A 13 -5.83 -29.35 -9.88
CA ILE A 13 -6.42 -28.02 -9.60
C ILE A 13 -5.32 -27.03 -9.21
N LEU A 14 -4.38 -27.42 -8.34
CA LEU A 14 -3.27 -26.57 -7.95
C LEU A 14 -2.35 -26.18 -9.11
N ILE A 15 -2.12 -27.09 -10.06
CA ILE A 15 -1.35 -26.79 -11.28
C ILE A 15 -2.06 -25.71 -12.11
N PHE A 16 -3.37 -25.83 -12.30
CA PHE A 16 -4.14 -24.82 -13.03
C PHE A 16 -4.16 -23.46 -12.35
N ILE A 17 -4.07 -23.41 -11.01
CA ILE A 17 -3.98 -22.17 -10.24
C ILE A 17 -2.55 -21.61 -10.27
N ALA A 18 -1.52 -22.46 -10.30
CA ALA A 18 -0.13 -22.03 -10.21
C ALA A 18 0.31 -21.14 -11.38
N PHE A 19 -0.09 -21.44 -12.61
CA PHE A 19 0.29 -20.66 -13.78
C PHE A 19 -0.21 -19.22 -13.73
N PRO A 20 -1.52 -18.93 -13.54
CA PRO A 20 -1.99 -17.57 -13.39
C PRO A 20 -1.45 -16.88 -12.13
N SER A 21 -1.21 -17.62 -11.05
CA SER A 21 -0.62 -17.09 -9.81
C SER A 21 0.81 -16.59 -10.02
N LEU A 22 1.64 -17.36 -10.73
CA LEU A 22 3.00 -16.94 -11.09
C LEU A 22 2.99 -15.71 -12.03
N HIS A 23 2.08 -15.69 -12.99
CA HIS A 23 1.92 -14.52 -13.87
C HIS A 23 1.57 -13.26 -13.08
N LEU A 24 0.63 -13.36 -12.14
CA LEU A 24 0.28 -12.27 -11.23
C LEU A 24 1.47 -11.81 -10.37
N LEU A 25 2.25 -12.74 -9.87
CA LEU A 25 3.45 -12.42 -9.06
C LEU A 25 4.44 -11.58 -9.85
N TYR A 26 4.71 -11.93 -11.10
CA TYR A 26 5.59 -11.14 -11.97
C TYR A 26 5.03 -9.75 -12.30
N LEU A 27 3.71 -9.64 -12.52
CA LEU A 27 3.04 -8.36 -12.76
C LEU A 27 3.10 -7.43 -11.53
N LEU A 28 3.05 -7.96 -10.31
CA LEU A 28 3.16 -7.18 -9.08
C LEU A 28 4.55 -6.56 -8.90
N ASP A 29 5.59 -7.23 -9.38
CA ASP A 29 6.97 -6.73 -9.33
C ASP A 29 7.35 -5.84 -10.51
N GLU A 30 6.46 -5.70 -11.50
CA GLU A 30 6.73 -4.86 -12.66
C GLU A 30 6.64 -3.38 -12.27
N VAL A 31 7.73 -2.66 -12.48
CA VAL A 31 7.84 -1.23 -12.20
C VAL A 31 8.06 -0.47 -13.49
N ASN A 32 7.03 0.23 -13.92
CA ASN A 32 7.17 1.22 -14.99
C ASN A 32 7.88 2.47 -14.43
N SER A 33 8.51 3.25 -15.30
CA SER A 33 9.23 4.49 -14.90
C SER A 33 8.28 5.43 -14.13
N PRO A 34 8.48 5.62 -12.80
CA PRO A 34 7.57 6.42 -12.00
C PRO A 34 7.79 7.91 -12.25
N SER A 35 6.71 8.67 -12.31
CA SER A 35 6.74 10.13 -12.36
C SER A 35 7.07 10.73 -10.99
N ILE A 36 6.62 10.07 -9.94
CA ILE A 36 6.86 10.49 -8.56
C ILE A 36 7.17 9.27 -7.67
N THR A 37 8.08 9.45 -6.75
CA THR A 37 8.40 8.47 -5.72
C THR A 37 8.10 9.05 -4.35
N LEU A 38 7.27 8.34 -3.60
CA LEU A 38 6.91 8.68 -2.24
C LEU A 38 7.42 7.58 -1.30
N LYS A 39 8.24 7.95 -0.34
CA LYS A 39 8.70 7.06 0.71
C LYS A 39 7.82 7.25 1.94
N THR A 40 7.39 6.16 2.54
CA THR A 40 6.62 6.19 3.78
C THR A 40 7.25 5.29 4.83
N VAL A 41 7.37 5.81 6.04
CA VAL A 41 7.91 5.10 7.19
C VAL A 41 6.90 5.14 8.32
N ARG A 42 6.54 3.96 8.84
CA ARG A 42 5.63 3.85 9.98
C ARG A 42 6.40 3.96 11.29
N HIS A 43 5.84 4.75 12.17
CA HIS A 43 6.22 4.85 13.57
C HIS A 43 5.02 4.49 14.47
N GLN A 44 5.24 4.23 15.73
CA GLN A 44 4.18 4.13 16.74
C GLN A 44 3.86 5.56 17.25
N TRP A 45 2.78 6.21 16.88
CA TRP A 45 1.64 5.75 16.10
C TRP A 45 1.29 6.80 15.04
N TYR A 46 2.17 7.01 14.09
CA TYR A 46 1.99 7.95 12.98
C TYR A 46 2.75 7.46 11.74
N TRP A 47 2.44 8.05 10.60
CA TRP A 47 3.16 7.85 9.35
C TRP A 47 4.01 9.07 9.03
N SER A 48 5.25 8.90 8.61
CA SER A 48 6.03 9.95 7.97
C SER A 48 6.08 9.70 6.45
N TYR A 49 5.98 10.78 5.69
CA TYR A 49 6.00 10.77 4.24
C TYR A 49 7.08 11.69 3.71
N GLU A 50 7.86 11.20 2.75
CA GLU A 50 8.95 11.91 2.09
C GLU A 50 8.74 11.84 0.58
N TYR A 51 8.65 12.99 -0.10
CA TYR A 51 8.59 13.08 -1.55
C TYR A 51 9.99 13.15 -2.13
N SER A 52 10.50 12.04 -2.67
CA SER A 52 11.88 11.93 -3.14
C SER A 52 12.22 12.84 -4.32
N ASN A 53 11.22 13.30 -5.06
CA ASN A 53 11.39 14.21 -6.20
C ASN A 53 11.53 15.68 -5.79
N PHE A 54 11.20 16.02 -4.55
CA PHE A 54 11.23 17.38 -4.04
C PHE A 54 12.14 17.45 -2.82
N MET A 55 13.19 18.24 -2.90
CA MET A 55 14.11 18.43 -1.78
C MET A 55 13.35 19.01 -0.57
N GLN A 56 13.48 18.32 0.57
CA GLN A 56 12.95 18.73 1.89
C GLN A 56 11.41 18.74 2.02
N LEU A 57 10.68 18.03 1.18
CA LEU A 57 9.25 17.83 1.41
C LEU A 57 9.03 16.53 2.19
N GLU A 58 9.08 16.66 3.50
CA GLU A 58 8.81 15.59 4.47
C GLU A 58 7.81 16.11 5.51
N PHE A 59 6.87 15.26 5.91
CA PHE A 59 5.91 15.59 6.96
C PHE A 59 5.41 14.34 7.67
N ASP A 60 4.94 14.54 8.90
CA ASP A 60 4.27 13.53 9.70
C ASP A 60 2.76 13.64 9.57
N SER A 61 2.09 12.50 9.57
CA SER A 61 0.64 12.36 9.47
C SER A 61 0.11 11.60 10.68
N TYR A 62 -0.60 12.32 11.55
CA TYR A 62 -1.21 11.78 12.75
C TYR A 62 -2.72 11.62 12.58
N MET A 63 -3.27 10.57 13.16
CA MET A 63 -4.72 10.36 13.19
C MET A 63 -5.38 11.43 14.07
N VAL A 64 -6.42 12.09 13.56
CA VAL A 64 -7.20 13.05 14.32
C VAL A 64 -8.04 12.33 15.37
N VAL A 65 -7.89 12.70 16.64
CA VAL A 65 -8.66 12.14 17.74
C VAL A 65 -10.10 12.68 17.73
N SER A 66 -11.04 11.88 18.23
CA SER A 66 -12.47 12.20 18.17
C SER A 66 -12.89 13.59 18.71
N PRO A 67 -12.28 14.16 19.78
CA PRO A 67 -12.63 15.49 20.24
C PRO A 67 -12.28 16.63 19.25
N ASP A 68 -11.23 16.43 18.45
CA ASP A 68 -10.72 17.43 17.51
C ASP A 68 -11.27 17.24 16.09
N LEU A 69 -12.13 16.23 15.91
CA LEU A 69 -12.71 15.92 14.63
C LEU A 69 -13.76 16.98 14.23
N SER A 70 -13.66 17.50 13.01
CA SER A 70 -14.66 18.41 12.47
C SER A 70 -16.01 17.67 12.26
N LEU A 71 -17.13 18.41 12.15
CA LEU A 71 -18.46 17.84 11.90
C LEU A 71 -18.53 17.02 10.60
N SER A 72 -17.64 17.28 9.65
CA SER A 72 -17.52 16.56 8.37
C SER A 72 -16.40 15.53 8.34
N GLY A 73 -15.68 15.36 9.43
CA GLY A 73 -14.52 14.45 9.52
C GLY A 73 -14.95 13.00 9.72
N PHE A 74 -14.12 12.08 9.23
CA PHE A 74 -14.35 10.64 9.36
C PHE A 74 -13.58 10.07 10.55
N ARG A 75 -14.32 9.60 11.54
CA ARG A 75 -13.74 9.01 12.74
C ARG A 75 -12.81 7.85 12.40
N LEU A 76 -11.58 7.87 12.95
CA LEU A 76 -10.51 6.89 12.77
C LEU A 76 -9.91 6.81 11.36
N LEU A 77 -10.34 7.68 10.45
CA LEU A 77 -9.84 7.72 9.07
C LEU A 77 -9.26 9.08 8.70
N ASP A 78 -9.49 10.10 9.50
CA ASP A 78 -9.00 11.45 9.21
C ASP A 78 -7.63 11.69 9.86
N VAL A 79 -6.80 12.45 9.15
CA VAL A 79 -5.44 12.80 9.56
C VAL A 79 -5.23 14.30 9.46
N ASP A 80 -4.29 14.84 10.23
CA ASP A 80 -3.91 16.26 10.23
C ASP A 80 -3.26 16.67 8.89
N ASN A 81 -2.31 15.87 8.40
CA ASN A 81 -1.61 16.12 7.15
C ASN A 81 -1.89 14.98 6.14
N ARG A 82 -2.56 15.32 5.05
CA ARG A 82 -2.93 14.35 4.01
C ARG A 82 -1.88 14.31 2.91
N VAL A 83 -1.64 13.11 2.38
CA VAL A 83 -0.80 12.90 1.20
C VAL A 83 -1.52 13.41 -0.04
N VAL A 84 -0.83 14.18 -0.86
CA VAL A 84 -1.31 14.69 -2.14
C VAL A 84 -0.57 14.00 -3.27
N LEU A 85 -1.31 13.42 -4.20
CA LEU A 85 -0.75 12.71 -5.34
C LEU A 85 -1.23 13.33 -6.65
N PRO A 86 -0.37 13.41 -7.68
CA PRO A 86 -0.77 13.88 -8.99
C PRO A 86 -1.70 12.87 -9.67
N MET A 87 -2.78 13.36 -10.27
CA MET A 87 -3.70 12.55 -11.05
C MET A 87 -3.06 12.09 -12.37
N ASN A 88 -3.46 10.92 -12.86
CA ASN A 88 -2.98 10.30 -14.11
C ASN A 88 -1.45 10.14 -14.20
N SER A 89 -0.81 10.00 -13.05
CA SER A 89 0.64 9.84 -12.97
C SER A 89 1.01 8.51 -12.34
N GLN A 90 2.11 7.92 -12.82
CA GLN A 90 2.67 6.72 -12.24
C GLN A 90 3.34 7.06 -10.90
N VAL A 91 2.81 6.55 -9.82
CA VAL A 91 3.33 6.73 -8.46
C VAL A 91 4.01 5.47 -7.99
N ARG A 92 5.20 5.62 -7.41
CA ARG A 92 5.90 4.56 -6.72
C ARG A 92 5.93 4.86 -5.22
N MET A 93 5.40 3.94 -4.43
CA MET A 93 5.48 3.99 -2.97
C MET A 93 6.59 3.07 -2.48
N LEU A 94 7.46 3.58 -1.62
CA LEU A 94 8.48 2.82 -0.89
C LEU A 94 8.06 2.79 0.58
N ILE A 95 7.81 1.59 1.10
CA ILE A 95 7.13 1.40 2.39
C ILE A 95 8.05 0.65 3.34
N SER A 96 8.26 1.22 4.53
CA SER A 96 9.06 0.63 5.60
C SER A 96 8.48 0.98 6.98
N ALA A 97 9.11 0.47 8.02
CA ALA A 97 8.81 0.82 9.41
C ALA A 97 10.10 1.10 10.18
N ALA A 98 10.02 1.97 11.18
CA ALA A 98 11.15 2.32 12.03
C ALA A 98 11.27 1.43 13.26
N ASP A 99 10.16 0.87 13.74
CA ASP A 99 10.05 0.19 15.04
C ASP A 99 9.58 -1.28 14.93
N VAL A 100 8.29 -1.50 14.74
CA VAL A 100 7.67 -2.84 14.68
C VAL A 100 7.02 -3.08 13.32
N ILE A 101 6.45 -4.26 13.13
CA ILE A 101 5.74 -4.63 11.90
C ILE A 101 4.40 -3.90 11.84
N HIS A 102 4.17 -3.22 10.72
CA HIS A 102 2.94 -2.53 10.39
C HIS A 102 2.49 -2.92 8.97
N SER A 103 1.37 -2.36 8.53
CA SER A 103 0.88 -2.52 7.16
C SER A 103 0.34 -1.19 6.66
N TRP A 104 0.70 -0.84 5.44
CA TRP A 104 0.15 0.31 4.75
C TRP A 104 -0.91 -0.16 3.76
N THR A 105 -2.12 0.39 3.84
CA THR A 105 -3.22 -0.04 2.98
C THR A 105 -4.08 1.14 2.53
N VAL A 106 -4.54 1.04 1.30
CA VAL A 106 -5.56 1.93 0.72
C VAL A 106 -6.63 1.05 0.09
N PRO A 107 -7.67 0.69 0.86
CA PRO A 107 -8.69 -0.25 0.40
C PRO A 107 -9.41 0.19 -0.86
N SER A 108 -9.66 1.50 -1.03
CA SER A 108 -10.29 2.08 -2.22
C SER A 108 -9.48 1.91 -3.51
N LEU A 109 -8.17 1.72 -3.41
CA LEU A 109 -7.28 1.44 -4.54
C LEU A 109 -6.90 -0.05 -4.63
N GLY A 110 -7.40 -0.88 -3.71
CA GLY A 110 -7.08 -2.31 -3.67
C GLY A 110 -5.62 -2.62 -3.34
N MET A 111 -4.93 -1.69 -2.67
CA MET A 111 -3.50 -1.81 -2.39
C MET A 111 -3.24 -2.09 -0.91
N LYS A 112 -2.28 -2.98 -0.68
CA LYS A 112 -1.77 -3.29 0.65
C LYS A 112 -0.32 -3.76 0.57
N ALA A 113 0.54 -3.23 1.45
CA ALA A 113 1.90 -3.71 1.63
C ALA A 113 2.31 -3.65 3.09
N ASP A 114 3.12 -4.61 3.50
CA ASP A 114 3.66 -4.66 4.84
C ASP A 114 4.77 -3.60 4.99
N ALA A 115 4.77 -2.92 6.12
CA ALA A 115 5.81 -1.99 6.54
C ALA A 115 6.70 -2.72 7.57
N LEU A 116 7.84 -3.19 7.12
CA LEU A 116 8.76 -4.01 7.92
C LEU A 116 10.03 -3.23 8.25
N PRO A 117 10.51 -3.28 9.51
CA PRO A 117 11.81 -2.71 9.86
C PRO A 117 12.95 -3.38 9.08
N GLY A 118 13.84 -2.56 8.51
CA GLY A 118 14.98 -3.04 7.74
C GLY A 118 14.65 -3.57 6.33
N ARG A 119 13.39 -3.53 5.90
CA ARG A 119 12.96 -3.90 4.55
C ARG A 119 12.20 -2.75 3.89
N LEU A 120 12.51 -2.51 2.62
CA LEU A 120 11.82 -1.52 1.81
C LEU A 120 10.93 -2.22 0.78
N ASN A 121 9.63 -2.26 1.04
CA ASN A 121 8.64 -2.79 0.11
C ASN A 121 8.23 -1.73 -0.91
N GLN A 122 7.89 -2.15 -2.12
CA GLN A 122 7.57 -1.26 -3.21
C GLN A 122 6.20 -1.61 -3.79
N ILE A 123 5.38 -0.58 -4.01
CA ILE A 123 4.14 -0.66 -4.79
C ILE A 123 4.19 0.42 -5.87
N SER A 124 3.71 0.09 -7.07
CA SER A 124 3.58 1.04 -8.17
C SER A 124 2.13 1.05 -8.67
N PHE A 125 1.57 2.23 -8.85
CA PHE A 125 0.19 2.40 -9.30
C PHE A 125 -0.03 3.71 -10.06
N ILE A 126 -1.14 3.78 -10.79
CA ILE A 126 -1.60 5.02 -11.42
C ILE A 126 -2.84 5.51 -10.67
N TYR A 127 -2.82 6.76 -10.26
CA TYR A 127 -3.92 7.40 -9.57
C TYR A 127 -4.84 8.13 -10.54
N PHE A 128 -6.08 7.68 -10.68
CA PHE A 128 -7.01 8.17 -11.71
C PHE A 128 -8.10 9.13 -11.19
N THR A 129 -8.27 9.26 -9.88
CA THR A 129 -9.40 10.01 -9.31
C THR A 129 -8.96 11.31 -8.65
N THR A 130 -9.89 12.27 -8.57
CA THR A 130 -9.72 13.52 -7.82
C THR A 130 -10.28 13.44 -6.41
N SER A 131 -10.71 12.25 -5.96
CA SER A 131 -11.33 12.05 -4.66
C SER A 131 -10.30 11.98 -3.52
N ILE A 132 -10.72 12.38 -2.34
CA ILE A 132 -9.97 12.20 -1.12
C ILE A 132 -9.92 10.70 -0.81
N ILE A 133 -8.73 10.17 -0.58
CA ILE A 133 -8.51 8.78 -0.22
C ILE A 133 -8.09 8.72 1.23
N PHE A 134 -8.75 7.87 2.00
CA PHE A 134 -8.40 7.60 3.39
C PHE A 134 -7.42 6.44 3.46
N TRP A 135 -6.41 6.59 4.30
CA TRP A 135 -5.33 5.63 4.53
C TRP A 135 -5.45 5.11 5.96
N SER A 136 -5.30 3.85 6.15
CA SER A 136 -5.33 3.23 7.49
C SER A 136 -4.10 2.36 7.74
#